data_edb2c621330db9a7684bb21a9c67cd8d
#
_entry.id   edb2c621330db9a7684bb21a9c67cd8d
#
_cell.length_a   1.000
_cell.length_b   1.000
_cell.length_c   1.000
_cell.angle_alpha   90.00
_cell.angle_beta   90.00
_cell.angle_gamma   90.00
#
_symmetry.space_group_name_H-M   'P 1'
#
loop_
_entity.id
_entity.type
_entity.pdbx_description
1 polymer ?
#
loop_
_entity_poly.entity_id
_entity_poly.type
_entity_poly.pdbx_seq_one_letter_code
_entity_poly.pdbx_strand_id
1 'polypeptide(L)'
;LNEVIYRFIVPEVQRRCQAGELVAVDAINLIESGAEALCDRTVAVTAPAELRVRRIMAREGISREYARLRIEAQQPDEYYVERCTGILENSGTKAEFAAKCTAAFTEVINDGRKEGLPQGTLL
;
A
#
# COMPACT_ATOMS: atom_id res chain seq x y z
N LEU A 1 6.85 -14.48 8.32
CA LEU A 1 6.58 -13.53 7.23
C LEU A 1 7.69 -12.49 7.08
N ASN A 2 8.14 -11.88 8.18
CA ASN A 2 9.23 -10.92 8.12
C ASN A 2 10.52 -11.53 7.59
N GLU A 3 10.81 -12.76 7.95
CA GLU A 3 12.00 -13.48 7.45
C GLU A 3 11.94 -13.62 5.93
N VAL A 4 10.78 -13.96 5.36
CA VAL A 4 10.60 -14.07 3.91
C VAL A 4 10.85 -12.73 3.24
N ILE A 5 10.31 -11.64 3.80
CA ILE A 5 10.49 -10.29 3.26
C ILE A 5 11.98 -9.94 3.23
N TYR A 6 12.68 -10.07 4.35
CA TYR A 6 14.09 -9.66 4.43
C TYR A 6 15.01 -10.57 3.63
N ARG A 7 14.70 -11.86 3.55
CA ARG A 7 15.55 -12.81 2.85
C ARG A 7 15.41 -12.81 1.33
N PHE A 8 14.18 -12.63 0.83
CA PHE A 8 13.88 -12.79 -0.59
C PHE A 8 13.39 -11.50 -1.26
N ILE A 9 12.53 -10.75 -0.60
CA ILE A 9 11.90 -9.57 -1.22
C ILE A 9 12.87 -8.37 -1.21
N VAL A 10 13.45 -8.06 -0.08
CA VAL A 10 14.34 -6.90 0.06
C VAL A 10 15.52 -6.93 -0.93
N PRO A 11 16.28 -8.04 -1.03
CA PRO A 11 17.38 -8.09 -2.00
C PRO A 11 16.92 -7.93 -3.45
N GLU A 12 15.78 -8.52 -3.81
CA GLU A 12 15.24 -8.41 -5.18
C GLU A 12 14.82 -6.97 -5.51
N VAL A 13 14.16 -6.31 -4.56
CA VAL A 13 13.76 -4.91 -4.71
C VAL A 13 14.99 -4.02 -4.86
N GLN A 14 16.01 -4.20 -4.02
CA GLN A 14 17.24 -3.42 -4.09
C GLN A 14 17.94 -3.62 -5.44
N ARG A 15 18.01 -4.84 -5.92
CA ARG A 15 18.61 -5.16 -7.21
C ARG A 15 17.91 -4.44 -8.36
N ARG A 16 16.59 -4.45 -8.37
CA ARG A 16 15.79 -3.79 -9.43
C ARG A 16 15.90 -2.27 -9.37
N CYS A 17 15.90 -1.70 -8.18
CA CYS A 17 16.08 -0.27 -8.00
C CYS A 17 17.47 0.18 -8.46
N GLN A 18 18.52 -0.58 -8.17
CA GLN A 18 19.87 -0.30 -8.64
C GLN A 18 19.99 -0.39 -10.17
N ALA A 19 19.15 -1.22 -10.80
CA ALA A 19 19.07 -1.32 -12.25
C ALA A 19 18.27 -0.17 -12.90
N GLY A 20 17.73 0.75 -12.12
CA GLY A 20 16.96 1.89 -12.60
C GLY A 20 15.49 1.60 -12.86
N GLU A 21 14.97 0.49 -12.35
CA GLU A 21 13.56 0.12 -12.53
C GLU A 21 12.66 0.81 -11.49
N LEU A 22 11.44 1.16 -11.91
CA LEU A 22 10.38 1.57 -11.00
C LEU A 22 9.79 0.30 -10.37
N VAL A 23 9.80 0.24 -9.04
CA VAL A 23 9.35 -0.95 -8.30
C VAL A 23 8.20 -0.58 -7.38
N ALA A 24 7.12 -1.34 -7.45
CA ALA A 24 6.01 -1.26 -6.51
C ALA A 24 6.01 -2.49 -5.62
N VAL A 25 5.86 -2.27 -4.32
CA VAL A 25 5.72 -3.35 -3.34
C VAL A 25 4.33 -3.28 -2.74
N ASP A 26 3.54 -4.31 -2.99
CA ASP A 26 2.22 -4.47 -2.40
C ASP A 26 2.30 -5.53 -1.31
N ALA A 27 2.22 -5.12 -0.07
CA ALA A 27 2.34 -6.02 1.07
C ALA A 27 1.41 -5.58 2.19
N ILE A 28 0.76 -6.53 2.82
CA ILE A 28 -0.20 -6.28 3.90
C ILE A 28 0.48 -5.81 5.19
N ASN A 29 1.75 -6.09 5.37
CA ASN A 29 2.51 -5.73 6.57
C ASN A 29 3.74 -4.89 6.26
N LEU A 30 3.69 -4.09 5.20
CA LEU A 30 4.81 -3.25 4.77
C LEU A 30 5.33 -2.36 5.91
N ILE A 31 4.42 -1.70 6.61
CA ILE A 31 4.76 -0.78 7.71
C ILE A 31 5.20 -1.57 8.95
N GLU A 32 4.43 -2.59 9.34
CA GLU A 32 4.71 -3.38 10.55
C GLU A 32 6.05 -4.12 10.48
N SER A 33 6.47 -4.50 9.27
CA SER A 33 7.76 -5.18 9.06
C SER A 33 8.96 -4.24 9.00
N GLY A 34 8.72 -2.93 8.88
CA GLY A 34 9.78 -1.95 8.68
C GLY A 34 10.26 -1.85 7.23
N ALA A 35 9.64 -2.58 6.30
CA ALA A 35 10.06 -2.58 4.90
C ALA A 35 9.80 -1.24 4.19
N GLU A 36 8.97 -0.37 4.76
CA GLU A 36 8.75 0.98 4.24
C GLU A 36 10.03 1.81 4.17
N ALA A 37 11.05 1.46 4.95
CA ALA A 37 12.34 2.15 4.91
C ALA A 37 13.03 2.05 3.54
N LEU A 38 12.68 1.04 2.74
CA LEU A 38 13.18 0.87 1.38
C LEU A 38 12.43 1.71 0.35
N CYS A 39 11.29 2.26 0.74
CA CYS A 39 10.38 2.95 -0.18
C CYS A 39 10.68 4.45 -0.21
N ASP A 40 10.70 5.04 -1.39
CA ASP A 40 10.77 6.50 -1.57
C ASP A 40 9.41 7.13 -1.27
N ARG A 41 8.34 6.42 -1.55
CA ARG A 41 6.95 6.82 -1.27
C ARG A 41 6.18 5.62 -0.77
N THR A 42 5.26 5.87 0.14
CA THR A 42 4.34 4.84 0.64
C THR A 42 2.92 5.37 0.54
N VAL A 43 1.97 4.48 0.22
CA VAL A 43 0.57 4.84 0.06
C VAL A 43 -0.28 3.93 0.93
N ALA A 44 -1.07 4.54 1.82
CA ALA A 44 -2.08 3.82 2.57
C ALA A 44 -3.41 3.86 1.80
N VAL A 45 -4.00 2.70 1.59
CA VAL A 45 -5.33 2.60 1.00
C VAL A 45 -6.32 2.39 2.13
N THR A 46 -7.25 3.34 2.28
CA THR A 46 -8.25 3.32 3.34
C THR A 46 -9.66 3.21 2.78
N ALA A 47 -10.59 2.79 3.61
CA ALA A 47 -12.01 2.80 3.30
C ALA A 47 -12.79 2.83 4.61
N PRO A 48 -14.02 3.41 4.63
CA PRO A 48 -14.87 3.38 5.82
C PRO A 48 -15.06 1.96 6.35
N ALA A 49 -15.02 1.77 7.65
CA ALA A 49 -15.09 0.46 8.28
C ALA A 49 -16.32 -0.34 7.86
N GLU A 50 -17.48 0.28 7.82
CA GLU A 50 -18.72 -0.39 7.43
C GLU A 50 -18.70 -0.86 5.97
N LEU A 51 -18.10 -0.07 5.09
CA LEU A 51 -17.92 -0.45 3.69
C LEU A 51 -16.95 -1.64 3.56
N ARG A 52 -15.88 -1.63 4.34
CA ARG A 52 -14.92 -2.74 4.39
C ARG A 52 -15.60 -4.03 4.86
N VAL A 53 -16.43 -3.96 5.90
CA VAL A 53 -17.20 -5.10 6.39
C VAL A 53 -18.05 -5.69 5.26
N ARG A 54 -18.81 -4.85 4.56
CA ARG A 54 -19.67 -5.32 3.46
C ARG A 54 -18.87 -5.96 2.32
N ARG A 55 -17.74 -5.37 1.98
CA ARG A 55 -16.86 -5.91 0.92
C ARG A 55 -16.27 -7.27 1.29
N ILE A 56 -15.84 -7.43 2.53
CA ILE A 56 -15.30 -8.70 3.02
C ILE A 56 -16.40 -9.77 3.04
N MET A 57 -17.59 -9.44 3.53
CA MET A 57 -18.71 -10.37 3.52
C MET A 57 -19.07 -10.84 2.12
N ALA A 58 -19.14 -9.91 1.17
CA ALA A 58 -19.48 -10.23 -0.22
C ALA A 58 -18.40 -11.07 -0.90
N ARG A 59 -17.14 -10.80 -0.65
CA ARG A 59 -16.02 -11.49 -1.27
C ARG A 59 -15.81 -12.89 -0.71
N GLU A 60 -15.94 -13.06 0.60
CA GLU A 60 -15.54 -14.29 1.29
C GLU A 60 -16.71 -15.09 1.85
N GLY A 61 -17.92 -14.56 1.80
CA GLY A 61 -19.11 -15.27 2.29
C GLY A 61 -19.13 -15.49 3.80
N ILE A 62 -18.48 -14.65 4.58
CA ILE A 62 -18.42 -14.73 6.04
C ILE A 62 -19.44 -13.82 6.69
N SER A 63 -19.70 -14.04 7.99
CA SER A 63 -20.63 -13.21 8.76
C SER A 63 -20.07 -11.80 9.00
N ARG A 64 -20.98 -10.87 9.32
CA ARG A 64 -20.63 -9.49 9.70
C ARG A 64 -19.71 -9.47 10.92
N GLU A 65 -19.99 -10.28 11.93
CA GLU A 65 -19.18 -10.37 13.13
C GLU A 65 -17.76 -10.81 12.82
N TYR A 66 -17.61 -11.80 11.97
CA TYR A 66 -16.31 -12.32 11.56
C TYR A 66 -15.53 -11.29 10.75
N ALA A 67 -16.21 -10.58 9.85
CA ALA A 67 -15.61 -9.51 9.09
C ALA A 67 -15.11 -8.37 9.99
N ARG A 68 -15.89 -7.99 10.99
CA ARG A 68 -15.48 -6.97 11.98
C ARG A 68 -14.25 -7.40 12.78
N LEU A 69 -14.20 -8.66 13.21
CA LEU A 69 -13.04 -9.18 13.93
C LEU A 69 -11.76 -9.08 13.09
N ARG A 70 -11.85 -9.34 11.79
CA ARG A 70 -10.70 -9.20 10.89
C ARG A 70 -10.22 -7.76 10.79
N ILE A 71 -11.14 -6.81 10.73
CA ILE A 71 -10.81 -5.39 10.67
C ILE A 71 -10.19 -4.92 11.98
N GLU A 72 -10.75 -5.32 13.12
CA GLU A 72 -10.27 -4.97 14.45
C GLU A 72 -8.90 -5.58 14.77
N ALA A 73 -8.55 -6.68 14.13
CA ALA A 73 -7.24 -7.31 14.28
C ALA A 73 -6.12 -6.52 13.61
N GLN A 74 -6.45 -5.60 12.71
CA GLN A 74 -5.49 -4.72 12.07
C GLN A 74 -5.28 -3.46 12.89
N GLN A 75 -4.19 -2.74 12.61
CA GLN A 75 -3.98 -1.42 13.19
C GLN A 75 -5.06 -0.45 12.71
N PRO A 76 -5.42 0.57 13.49
CA PRO A 76 -6.37 1.58 13.04
C PRO A 76 -5.81 2.40 11.88
N ASP A 77 -6.69 3.04 11.10
CA ASP A 77 -6.29 3.83 9.94
C ASP A 77 -5.25 4.91 10.29
N GLU A 78 -5.35 5.51 11.46
CA GLU A 78 -4.41 6.54 11.93
C GLU A 78 -2.97 6.03 11.98
N TYR A 79 -2.77 4.77 12.30
CA TYR A 79 -1.44 4.15 12.32
C TYR A 79 -0.77 4.25 10.95
N TYR A 80 -1.52 3.95 9.88
CA TYR A 80 -1.01 4.01 8.51
C TYR A 80 -0.92 5.43 7.98
N VAL A 81 -1.91 6.26 8.29
CA VAL A 81 -1.96 7.66 7.87
C VAL A 81 -0.74 8.43 8.38
N GLU A 82 -0.32 8.19 9.62
CA GLU A 82 0.83 8.86 10.22
C GLU A 82 2.17 8.39 9.62
N ARG A 83 2.22 7.17 9.09
CA ARG A 83 3.46 6.53 8.63
C ARG A 83 3.65 6.52 7.13
N CYS A 84 2.58 6.68 6.37
CA CYS A 84 2.65 6.70 4.91
C CYS A 84 2.76 8.12 4.37
N THR A 85 3.37 8.25 3.20
CA THR A 85 3.56 9.56 2.55
C THR A 85 2.32 10.03 1.80
N GLY A 86 1.40 9.14 1.47
CA GLY A 86 0.16 9.47 0.80
C GLY A 86 -0.98 8.56 1.21
N ILE A 87 -2.21 8.98 0.94
CA ILE A 87 -3.41 8.24 1.29
C ILE A 87 -4.35 8.22 0.10
N LEU A 88 -4.89 7.03 -0.19
CA LEU A 88 -5.94 6.85 -1.19
C LEU A 88 -7.17 6.23 -0.52
N GLU A 89 -8.27 6.95 -0.53
CA GLU A 89 -9.53 6.42 0.00
C GLU A 89 -10.30 5.68 -1.10
N ASN A 90 -10.59 4.41 -0.84
CA ASN A 90 -11.35 3.56 -1.75
C ASN A 90 -12.79 3.41 -1.25
N SER A 91 -13.56 4.50 -1.34
CA SER A 91 -14.94 4.57 -0.84
C SER A 91 -15.99 4.56 -1.93
N GLY A 92 -15.62 4.67 -3.19
CA GLY A 92 -16.54 4.74 -4.32
C GLY A 92 -16.48 3.52 -5.23
N THR A 93 -16.68 3.74 -6.52
CA THR A 93 -16.64 2.70 -7.55
C THR A 93 -15.20 2.34 -7.92
N LYS A 94 -15.04 1.21 -8.63
CA LYS A 94 -13.73 0.81 -9.18
C LYS A 94 -13.18 1.87 -10.13
N ALA A 95 -14.02 2.46 -10.95
CA ALA A 95 -13.61 3.49 -11.90
C ALA A 95 -13.11 4.75 -11.18
N GLU A 96 -13.81 5.18 -10.13
CA GLU A 96 -13.40 6.31 -9.31
C GLU A 96 -12.05 6.05 -8.63
N PHE A 97 -11.88 4.88 -8.06
CA PHE A 97 -10.60 4.51 -7.42
C PHE A 97 -9.47 4.40 -8.44
N ALA A 98 -9.72 3.81 -9.60
CA ALA A 98 -8.73 3.74 -10.67
C ALA A 98 -8.26 5.14 -11.09
N ALA A 99 -9.17 6.10 -11.19
CA ALA A 99 -8.83 7.48 -11.52
C ALA A 99 -7.95 8.12 -10.43
N LYS A 100 -8.27 7.89 -9.16
CA LYS A 100 -7.46 8.36 -8.02
C LYS A 100 -6.06 7.76 -8.06
N CYS A 101 -5.95 6.47 -8.33
CA CYS A 101 -4.66 5.78 -8.44
C CYS A 101 -3.82 6.36 -9.57
N THR A 102 -4.41 6.53 -10.75
CA THR A 102 -3.71 7.09 -11.90
C THR A 102 -3.16 8.48 -11.59
N ALA A 103 -3.95 9.36 -10.99
CA ALA A 103 -3.52 10.70 -10.61
C ALA A 103 -2.38 10.66 -9.59
N ALA A 104 -2.53 9.86 -8.53
CA ALA A 104 -1.55 9.78 -7.44
C ALA A 104 -0.21 9.20 -7.91
N PHE A 105 -0.23 8.11 -8.66
CA PHE A 105 1.00 7.46 -9.11
C PHE A 105 1.69 8.24 -10.22
N THR A 106 0.95 8.92 -11.08
CA THR A 106 1.53 9.84 -12.07
C THR A 106 2.30 10.96 -11.36
N GLU A 107 1.72 11.54 -10.31
CA GLU A 107 2.36 12.56 -9.50
C GLU A 107 3.65 12.06 -8.85
N VAL A 108 3.61 10.86 -8.24
CA VAL A 108 4.78 10.23 -7.62
C VAL A 108 5.91 10.04 -8.63
N ILE A 109 5.60 9.54 -9.82
CA ILE A 109 6.59 9.32 -10.89
C ILE A 109 7.20 10.66 -11.33
N ASN A 110 6.39 11.68 -11.51
CA ASN A 110 6.86 13.02 -11.93
C ASN A 110 7.71 13.67 -10.84
N ASP A 111 7.32 13.56 -9.58
CA ASP A 111 8.10 14.10 -8.46
C ASP A 111 9.45 13.39 -8.35
N GLY A 112 9.46 12.08 -8.49
CA GLY A 112 10.71 11.31 -8.50
C GLY A 112 11.69 11.77 -9.59
N ARG A 113 11.19 12.10 -10.77
CA ARG A 113 12.01 12.63 -11.86
C ARG A 113 12.56 14.04 -11.56
N LYS A 114 11.74 14.91 -10.96
CA LYS A 114 12.13 16.28 -10.59
C LYS A 114 13.17 16.29 -9.48
N GLU A 115 13.04 15.40 -8.51
CA GLU A 115 13.97 15.29 -7.39
C GLU A 115 15.27 14.60 -7.77
N GLY A 116 15.40 14.15 -9.02
CA GLY A 116 16.59 13.43 -9.47
C GLY A 116 16.74 12.05 -8.84
N LEU A 117 15.64 11.49 -8.34
CA LEU A 117 15.63 10.12 -7.80
C LEU A 117 16.00 9.13 -8.90
N PRO A 118 16.73 8.06 -8.58
CA PRO A 118 16.98 7.00 -9.55
C PRO A 118 15.66 6.49 -10.11
N GLN A 119 15.66 5.99 -11.34
CA GLN A 119 14.43 5.51 -11.97
C GLN A 119 13.82 4.30 -11.28
N GLY A 120 14.38 3.83 -10.20
CA GLY A 120 13.84 2.77 -9.37
C GLY A 120 13.23 3.33 -8.10
N THR A 121 12.05 3.94 -8.17
CA THR A 121 11.31 4.40 -7.00
C THR A 121 10.40 3.30 -6.48
N LEU A 122 10.42 3.06 -5.17
CA LEU A 122 9.55 2.11 -4.50
C LEU A 122 8.23 2.77 -4.10
N LEU A 123 7.14 2.15 -4.45
CA LEU A 123 5.77 2.56 -4.07
C LEU A 123 5.16 1.60 -3.07
#